data_fdd6d743b2a0050f7c8c8824476e36c2
#
_entry.id   fdd6d743b2a0050f7c8c8824476e36c2
#
_cell.length_a   1.000
_cell.length_b   1.000
_cell.length_c   1.000
_cell.angle_alpha   90.00
_cell.angle_beta   90.00
_cell.angle_gamma   90.00
#
_symmetry.space_group_name_H-M   'P 1'
#
loop_
_entity.id
_entity.type
_entity.pdbx_description
1 polymer ?
#
loop_
_entity_poly.entity_id
_entity_poly.type
_entity_poly.pdbx_seq_one_letter_code
_entity_poly.pdbx_strand_id
1 'polypeptide(L)'
;MAKTILGVDIGYDNMKLALVQGREVLDAVSVPMPKNLVRDGHIVSDETMGELIRTTMKENGLRTNAAAYVIPDETVFVKNVTMPVMTEEQLIYNLPFEFRDYITGEIREYVFDYALLSDLPAGRASVKKKKARKEADQETPDEETAETPKMELLAVSVPKAYMEETRAILRKAGMKLEKAAPTICSYINLIRLRQEKTGESEEEYCILDLGYQAIRMHMYKGDRIAW
;
A
#
# COMPACT_ATOMS: atom_id res chain seq x y z
N MET A 1 -7.14 -3.73 -23.39
CA MET A 1 -6.30 -4.78 -22.77
C MET A 1 -5.76 -4.27 -21.46
N ALA A 2 -5.68 -5.10 -20.43
CA ALA A 2 -5.08 -4.73 -19.17
C ALA A 2 -3.59 -4.39 -19.38
N LYS A 3 -3.12 -3.34 -18.69
CA LYS A 3 -1.71 -2.90 -18.76
C LYS A 3 -0.81 -3.95 -18.10
N THR A 4 0.33 -4.23 -18.73
CA THR A 4 1.36 -5.09 -18.15
C THR A 4 2.23 -4.28 -17.20
N ILE A 5 2.44 -4.78 -15.98
CA ILE A 5 3.19 -4.12 -14.90
C ILE A 5 4.22 -5.11 -14.37
N LEU A 6 5.42 -4.62 -14.04
CA LEU A 6 6.44 -5.39 -13.36
C LEU A 6 6.30 -5.18 -11.84
N GLY A 7 5.99 -6.23 -11.11
CA GLY A 7 6.15 -6.28 -9.66
C GLY A 7 7.63 -6.38 -9.31
N VAL A 8 8.10 -5.52 -8.42
CA VAL A 8 9.49 -5.45 -7.96
C VAL A 8 9.52 -5.63 -6.44
N ASP A 9 10.16 -6.68 -5.98
CA ASP A 9 10.43 -6.99 -4.57
C ASP A 9 11.95 -7.08 -4.36
N ILE A 10 12.50 -6.13 -3.61
CA ILE A 10 13.93 -6.03 -3.32
C ILE A 10 14.18 -6.55 -1.90
N GLY A 11 14.65 -7.78 -1.80
CA GLY A 11 15.08 -8.38 -0.54
C GLY A 11 16.58 -8.25 -0.31
N TYR A 12 17.05 -8.72 0.85
CA TYR A 12 18.47 -8.70 1.21
C TYR A 12 19.31 -9.73 0.46
N ASP A 13 18.73 -10.90 0.17
CA ASP A 13 19.44 -12.02 -0.47
C ASP A 13 19.03 -12.18 -1.93
N ASN A 14 17.80 -11.84 -2.26
CA ASN A 14 17.28 -11.99 -3.60
C ASN A 14 16.40 -10.79 -3.99
N MET A 15 16.49 -10.40 -5.27
CA MET A 15 15.50 -9.56 -5.93
C MET A 15 14.53 -10.45 -6.69
N LYS A 16 13.24 -10.17 -6.56
CA LYS A 16 12.19 -10.89 -7.29
C LYS A 16 11.46 -9.93 -8.20
N LEU A 17 11.30 -10.33 -9.45
CA LEU A 17 10.57 -9.60 -10.48
C LEU A 17 9.45 -10.49 -11.03
N ALA A 18 8.23 -9.94 -11.12
CA ALA A 18 7.09 -10.63 -11.67
C ALA A 18 6.37 -9.76 -12.71
N LEU A 19 6.25 -10.25 -13.94
CA LEU A 19 5.51 -9.60 -15.01
C LEU A 19 4.03 -9.98 -14.91
N VAL A 20 3.17 -9.01 -14.66
CA VAL A 20 1.74 -9.22 -14.36
C VAL A 20 0.87 -8.46 -15.35
N GLN A 21 -0.21 -9.09 -15.81
CA GLN A 21 -1.26 -8.46 -16.60
C GLN A 21 -2.63 -8.76 -15.98
N GLY A 22 -3.29 -7.73 -15.47
CA GLY A 22 -4.53 -7.92 -14.73
C GLY A 22 -4.32 -8.75 -13.45
N ARG A 23 -4.84 -9.98 -13.44
CA ARG A 23 -4.69 -10.96 -12.33
C ARG A 23 -3.76 -12.13 -12.69
N GLU A 24 -3.15 -12.11 -13.86
CA GLU A 24 -2.30 -13.18 -14.35
C GLU A 24 -0.82 -12.83 -14.21
N VAL A 25 -0.05 -13.74 -13.66
CA VAL A 25 1.42 -13.68 -13.66
C VAL A 25 1.90 -14.31 -14.95
N LEU A 26 2.44 -13.50 -15.86
CA LEU A 26 2.93 -13.96 -17.17
C LEU A 26 4.30 -14.63 -17.06
N ASP A 27 5.15 -14.06 -16.19
CA ASP A 27 6.50 -14.56 -15.94
C ASP A 27 7.02 -14.05 -14.60
N ALA A 28 7.97 -14.76 -13.99
CA ALA A 28 8.59 -14.36 -12.73
C ALA A 28 10.02 -14.89 -12.65
N VAL A 29 10.91 -14.07 -12.08
CA VAL A 29 12.30 -14.41 -11.87
C VAL A 29 12.76 -13.99 -10.49
N SER A 30 13.61 -14.79 -9.87
CA SER A 30 14.34 -14.46 -8.65
C SER A 30 15.84 -14.51 -8.95
N VAL A 31 16.54 -13.42 -8.63
CA VAL A 31 17.99 -13.33 -8.84
C VAL A 31 18.69 -12.99 -7.53
N PRO A 32 19.89 -13.54 -7.30
CA PRO A 32 20.64 -13.24 -6.08
C PRO A 32 21.02 -11.76 -6.03
N MET A 33 20.94 -11.17 -4.82
CA MET A 33 21.36 -9.81 -4.57
C MET A 33 22.88 -9.71 -4.49
N PRO A 34 23.53 -8.79 -5.20
CA PRO A 34 24.95 -8.51 -5.01
C PRO A 34 25.26 -8.17 -3.55
N LYS A 35 26.36 -8.72 -3.03
CA LYS A 35 26.77 -8.49 -1.64
C LYS A 35 26.87 -7.01 -1.32
N ASN A 36 26.30 -6.62 -0.19
CA ASN A 36 26.30 -5.25 0.32
C ASN A 36 25.55 -4.21 -0.54
N LEU A 37 24.75 -4.61 -1.52
CA LEU A 37 23.92 -3.67 -2.27
C LEU A 37 22.69 -3.22 -1.46
N VAL A 38 22.17 -4.08 -0.58
CA VAL A 38 21.16 -3.72 0.42
C VAL A 38 21.79 -3.88 1.80
N ARG A 39 21.74 -2.83 2.62
CA ARG A 39 22.27 -2.81 3.98
C ARG A 39 21.35 -2.03 4.90
N ASP A 40 21.00 -2.62 6.04
CA ASP A 40 20.15 -1.99 7.06
C ASP A 40 18.83 -1.41 6.50
N GLY A 41 18.20 -2.11 5.55
CA GLY A 41 16.97 -1.69 4.89
C GLY A 41 17.16 -0.66 3.77
N HIS A 42 18.39 -0.20 3.50
CA HIS A 42 18.71 0.80 2.49
C HIS A 42 19.45 0.22 1.29
N ILE A 43 19.15 0.76 0.12
CA ILE A 43 19.90 0.45 -1.11
C ILE A 43 21.13 1.33 -1.16
N VAL A 44 22.31 0.72 -1.19
CA VAL A 44 23.61 1.44 -1.10
C VAL A 44 23.93 2.20 -2.39
N SER A 45 23.45 1.71 -3.53
CA SER A 45 23.71 2.33 -4.84
C SER A 45 22.51 2.21 -5.76
N ASP A 46 21.84 3.32 -6.00
CA ASP A 46 20.72 3.44 -6.94
C ASP A 46 21.11 3.03 -8.36
N GLU A 47 22.34 3.39 -8.77
CA GLU A 47 22.87 3.08 -10.08
C GLU A 47 22.98 1.57 -10.29
N THR A 48 23.65 0.90 -9.33
CA THR A 48 23.85 -0.55 -9.39
C THR A 48 22.52 -1.30 -9.30
N MET A 49 21.60 -0.85 -8.46
CA MET A 49 20.28 -1.46 -8.33
C MET A 49 19.45 -1.27 -9.61
N GLY A 50 19.45 -0.07 -10.17
CA GLY A 50 18.76 0.21 -11.44
C GLY A 50 19.31 -0.62 -12.60
N GLU A 51 20.64 -0.79 -12.67
CA GLU A 51 21.30 -1.65 -13.64
C GLU A 51 20.93 -3.13 -13.46
N LEU A 52 20.93 -3.62 -12.22
CA LEU A 52 20.54 -5.00 -11.89
C LEU A 52 19.11 -5.29 -12.36
N ILE A 53 18.16 -4.40 -12.05
CA ILE A 53 16.76 -4.55 -12.52
C ILE A 53 16.71 -4.59 -14.04
N ARG A 54 17.36 -3.62 -14.72
CA ARG A 54 17.36 -3.50 -16.16
C ARG A 54 17.95 -4.74 -16.86
N THR A 55 19.08 -5.22 -16.34
CA THR A 55 19.77 -6.40 -16.89
C THR A 55 18.93 -7.64 -16.70
N THR A 56 18.38 -7.86 -15.49
CA THR A 56 17.50 -8.98 -15.20
C THR A 56 16.27 -8.99 -16.12
N MET A 57 15.64 -7.85 -16.32
CA MET A 57 14.51 -7.72 -17.25
C MET A 57 14.89 -8.12 -18.67
N LYS A 58 16.03 -7.62 -19.16
CA LYS A 58 16.50 -7.88 -20.51
C LYS A 58 16.82 -9.37 -20.71
N GLU A 59 17.53 -9.98 -19.79
CA GLU A 59 17.97 -11.40 -19.86
C GLU A 59 16.77 -12.37 -19.80
N ASN A 60 15.71 -12.00 -19.08
CA ASN A 60 14.52 -12.82 -18.92
C ASN A 60 13.34 -12.37 -19.81
N GLY A 61 13.54 -11.44 -20.73
CA GLY A 61 12.50 -11.02 -21.67
C GLY A 61 11.31 -10.27 -21.03
N LEU A 62 11.45 -9.73 -19.82
CA LEU A 62 10.39 -9.01 -19.10
C LEU A 62 10.21 -7.62 -19.70
N ARG A 63 9.18 -7.42 -20.54
CA ARG A 63 8.99 -6.20 -21.34
C ARG A 63 7.84 -5.35 -20.81
N THR A 64 8.15 -4.31 -20.07
CA THR A 64 7.24 -3.22 -19.67
C THR A 64 8.05 -2.02 -19.19
N ASN A 65 7.44 -0.85 -19.17
CA ASN A 65 8.00 0.35 -18.54
C ASN A 65 7.25 0.79 -17.29
N ALA A 66 6.27 0.00 -16.84
CA ALA A 66 5.46 0.26 -15.66
C ALA A 66 5.89 -0.66 -14.51
N ALA A 67 6.14 -0.09 -13.34
CA ALA A 67 6.52 -0.82 -12.14
C ALA A 67 5.46 -0.71 -11.02
N ALA A 68 5.29 -1.82 -10.31
CA ALA A 68 4.69 -1.85 -8.98
C ALA A 68 5.76 -2.28 -7.99
N TYR A 69 5.93 -1.54 -6.91
CA TYR A 69 6.99 -1.76 -5.93
C TYR A 69 6.42 -2.25 -4.59
N VAL A 70 7.06 -3.25 -4.00
CA VAL A 70 6.74 -3.73 -2.65
C VAL A 70 7.56 -2.93 -1.65
N ILE A 71 6.88 -2.18 -0.77
CA ILE A 71 7.52 -1.41 0.29
C ILE A 71 7.78 -2.35 1.47
N PRO A 72 9.04 -2.50 1.93
CA PRO A 72 9.36 -3.30 3.12
C PRO A 72 8.66 -2.76 4.37
N ASP A 73 8.22 -3.66 5.25
CA ASP A 73 7.44 -3.29 6.44
C ASP A 73 8.22 -2.41 7.42
N GLU A 74 9.55 -2.53 7.47
CA GLU A 74 10.42 -1.71 8.30
C GLU A 74 10.49 -0.24 7.88
N THR A 75 10.01 0.12 6.69
CA THR A 75 10.03 1.49 6.14
C THR A 75 8.67 2.17 6.15
N VAL A 76 7.63 1.49 6.61
CA VAL A 76 6.25 1.96 6.52
C VAL A 76 5.53 1.79 7.86
N PHE A 77 4.69 2.76 8.19
CA PHE A 77 3.70 2.57 9.25
C PHE A 77 2.36 2.23 8.62
N VAL A 78 1.76 1.13 9.07
CA VAL A 78 0.45 0.67 8.61
C VAL A 78 -0.45 0.46 9.82
N LYS A 79 -1.66 0.99 9.79
CA LYS A 79 -2.63 0.82 10.88
C LYS A 79 -4.08 0.85 10.39
N ASN A 80 -4.94 0.18 11.13
CA ASN A 80 -6.39 0.38 10.99
C ASN A 80 -6.78 1.69 11.70
N VAL A 81 -7.56 2.51 11.04
CA VAL A 81 -8.03 3.80 11.55
C VAL A 81 -9.55 3.86 11.44
N THR A 82 -10.21 4.33 12.50
CA THR A 82 -11.64 4.61 12.50
C THR A 82 -11.84 6.12 12.61
N MET A 83 -12.49 6.71 11.61
CA MET A 83 -12.72 8.15 11.54
C MET A 83 -14.21 8.45 11.26
N PRO A 84 -14.73 9.63 11.61
CA PRO A 84 -16.03 10.08 11.13
C PRO A 84 -16.08 10.11 9.60
N VAL A 85 -17.23 9.81 9.02
CA VAL A 85 -17.42 9.95 7.55
C VAL A 85 -17.23 11.41 7.15
N MET A 86 -16.30 11.64 6.22
CA MET A 86 -15.91 12.96 5.74
C MET A 86 -15.60 12.95 4.25
N THR A 87 -15.37 14.12 3.65
CA THR A 87 -14.94 14.21 2.26
C THR A 87 -13.50 13.74 2.09
N GLU A 88 -13.13 13.35 0.87
CA GLU A 88 -11.76 12.94 0.54
C GLU A 88 -10.73 14.04 0.90
N GLU A 89 -11.04 15.31 0.62
CA GLU A 89 -10.19 16.46 0.98
C GLU A 89 -9.97 16.56 2.49
N GLN A 90 -11.04 16.39 3.28
CA GLN A 90 -10.95 16.37 4.74
C GLN A 90 -10.17 15.17 5.24
N LEU A 91 -10.35 14.01 4.63
CA LEU A 91 -9.63 12.79 5.00
C LEU A 91 -8.13 12.93 4.77
N ILE A 92 -7.71 13.39 3.59
CA ILE A 92 -6.29 13.63 3.26
C ILE A 92 -5.67 14.64 4.25
N TYR A 93 -6.42 15.65 4.66
CA TYR A 93 -5.95 16.64 5.63
C TYR A 93 -5.82 16.06 7.06
N ASN A 94 -6.75 15.20 7.46
CA ASN A 94 -6.81 14.66 8.84
C ASN A 94 -5.95 13.40 9.03
N LEU A 95 -5.77 12.60 7.97
CA LEU A 95 -5.05 11.32 8.05
C LEU A 95 -3.62 11.43 8.65
N PRO A 96 -2.81 12.45 8.37
CA PRO A 96 -1.49 12.62 8.98
C PRO A 96 -1.50 12.68 10.50
N PHE A 97 -2.57 13.19 11.10
CA PHE A 97 -2.68 13.31 12.57
C PHE A 97 -2.80 11.96 13.26
N GLU A 98 -3.31 10.95 12.56
CA GLU A 98 -3.41 9.58 13.07
C GLU A 98 -2.04 8.91 13.26
N PHE A 99 -0.99 9.47 12.66
CA PHE A 99 0.37 8.93 12.71
C PHE A 99 1.31 9.69 13.65
N ARG A 100 0.83 10.70 14.39
CA ARG A 100 1.69 11.54 15.24
C ARG A 100 2.46 10.75 16.30
N ASP A 101 1.86 9.71 16.86
CA ASP A 101 2.49 8.90 17.91
C ASP A 101 3.54 7.92 17.34
N TYR A 102 3.57 7.74 16.03
CA TYR A 102 4.47 6.81 15.32
C TYR A 102 5.62 7.54 14.62
N ILE A 103 5.38 8.78 14.19
CA ILE A 103 6.33 9.59 13.43
C ILE A 103 7.11 10.46 14.42
N THR A 104 8.42 10.21 14.53
CA THR A 104 9.32 11.01 15.38
C THR A 104 9.85 12.28 14.69
N GLY A 105 9.74 12.36 13.36
CA GLY A 105 10.14 13.50 12.53
C GLY A 105 8.98 14.44 12.20
N GLU A 106 9.20 15.30 11.20
CA GLU A 106 8.17 16.21 10.73
C GLU A 106 7.16 15.47 9.83
N ILE A 107 5.88 15.59 10.12
CA ILE A 107 4.79 14.96 9.36
C ILE A 107 4.87 15.30 7.87
N ARG A 108 5.31 16.51 7.51
CA ARG A 108 5.48 16.92 6.10
C ARG A 108 6.52 16.13 5.32
N GLU A 109 7.41 15.38 5.99
CA GLU A 109 8.41 14.52 5.36
C GLU A 109 7.88 13.13 5.00
N TYR A 110 6.59 12.90 5.24
CA TYR A 110 5.92 11.65 4.93
C TYR A 110 4.84 11.81 3.85
N VAL A 111 4.59 10.75 3.13
CA VAL A 111 3.41 10.54 2.27
C VAL A 111 2.43 9.66 3.01
N PHE A 112 1.15 9.95 2.85
CA PHE A 112 0.06 9.19 3.43
C PHE A 112 -0.87 8.70 2.33
N ASP A 113 -1.38 7.49 2.50
CA ASP A 113 -2.38 6.90 1.62
C ASP A 113 -3.32 5.99 2.44
N TYR A 114 -4.46 5.61 1.87
CA TYR A 114 -5.42 4.78 2.57
C TYR A 114 -6.22 3.89 1.63
N ALA A 115 -6.79 2.82 2.20
CA ALA A 115 -7.83 2.02 1.59
C ALA A 115 -9.04 1.92 2.52
N LEU A 116 -10.25 2.03 1.95
CA LEU A 116 -11.48 1.81 2.70
C LEU A 116 -11.63 0.32 3.01
N LEU A 117 -11.90 -0.01 4.28
CA LEU A 117 -12.15 -1.37 4.77
C LEU A 117 -13.63 -1.69 4.90
N SER A 118 -14.49 -0.66 4.99
CA SER A 118 -15.93 -0.82 5.03
C SER A 118 -16.57 -0.14 3.84
N ASP A 119 -17.65 -0.73 3.32
CA ASP A 119 -18.50 -0.01 2.39
C ASP A 119 -19.06 1.23 3.09
N LEU A 120 -18.86 2.40 2.48
CA LEU A 120 -19.52 3.61 2.95
C LEU A 120 -21.03 3.37 2.95
N PRO A 121 -21.78 3.80 4.00
CA PRO A 121 -23.22 3.69 3.99
C PRO A 121 -23.77 4.24 2.68
N ALA A 122 -24.53 3.41 1.97
CA ALA A 122 -25.10 3.74 0.67
C ALA A 122 -25.88 5.07 0.77
N GLY A 123 -25.28 6.17 0.29
CA GLY A 123 -25.94 7.47 0.28
C GLY A 123 -25.05 8.70 0.17
N ARG A 124 -23.72 8.61 0.36
CA ARG A 124 -22.87 9.83 0.35
C ARG A 124 -21.62 9.78 -0.53
N ALA A 125 -21.52 8.87 -1.48
CA ALA A 125 -20.40 8.85 -2.44
C ALA A 125 -20.51 9.92 -3.57
N SER A 126 -21.44 10.86 -3.50
CA SER A 126 -21.52 11.98 -4.45
C SER A 126 -22.11 13.23 -3.81
N VAL A 127 -21.31 14.02 -3.13
CA VAL A 127 -21.68 15.42 -2.88
C VAL A 127 -21.31 16.23 -4.12
N LYS A 128 -22.14 16.15 -5.15
CA LYS A 128 -22.27 17.22 -6.14
C LYS A 128 -22.70 18.49 -5.39
N LYS A 129 -21.93 19.57 -5.58
CA LYS A 129 -22.26 20.94 -5.14
C LYS A 129 -23.75 21.24 -5.37
N LYS A 130 -24.56 21.20 -4.32
CA LYS A 130 -25.84 21.86 -4.32
C LYS A 130 -25.67 23.22 -3.63
N LYS A 131 -25.90 24.27 -4.42
CA LYS A 131 -26.00 25.66 -3.97
C LYS A 131 -26.94 25.74 -2.77
N ALA A 132 -26.48 26.47 -1.77
CA ALA A 132 -27.27 26.88 -0.63
C ALA A 132 -28.55 27.56 -1.08
N ARG A 133 -29.67 27.05 -0.66
CA ARG A 133 -30.92 27.79 -0.61
C ARG A 133 -31.34 27.85 0.86
N LYS A 134 -31.34 29.09 1.38
CA LYS A 134 -31.88 29.42 2.70
C LYS A 134 -33.39 29.10 2.67
N GLU A 135 -33.84 28.42 3.72
CA GLU A 135 -35.15 28.72 4.30
C GLU A 135 -35.12 28.25 5.75
N ALA A 136 -35.53 29.15 6.59
CA ALA A 136 -35.60 29.05 8.03
C ALA A 136 -36.89 28.32 8.45
N ASP A 137 -36.82 27.89 9.70
CA ASP A 137 -37.89 27.71 10.70
C ASP A 137 -38.35 26.27 11.02
N GLN A 138 -38.19 26.05 12.28
CA GLN A 138 -38.98 25.40 13.34
C GLN A 138 -38.41 24.12 13.98
N GLU A 139 -37.89 24.38 15.18
CA GLU A 139 -38.14 23.76 16.51
C GLU A 139 -38.56 22.26 16.56
N THR A 140 -37.80 21.49 17.15
CA THR A 140 -37.36 20.89 18.45
C THR A 140 -37.87 19.47 18.62
N PRO A 141 -37.55 18.79 19.70
CA PRO A 141 -36.29 18.21 20.09
C PRO A 141 -36.45 16.68 20.27
N ASP A 142 -35.45 15.95 19.98
CA ASP A 142 -35.06 14.77 20.77
C ASP A 142 -33.61 14.50 20.40
N GLU A 143 -32.70 14.88 21.30
CA GLU A 143 -31.31 14.45 21.31
C GLU A 143 -31.25 12.94 21.63
N GLU A 144 -31.71 12.10 20.73
CA GLU A 144 -31.11 10.79 20.56
C GLU A 144 -29.73 11.06 19.98
N THR A 145 -28.71 10.70 20.70
CA THR A 145 -27.29 10.72 20.32
C THR A 145 -27.12 9.91 19.04
N ALA A 146 -27.43 10.53 17.90
CA ALA A 146 -27.16 9.95 16.59
C ALA A 146 -25.64 9.81 16.48
N GLU A 147 -25.14 8.59 16.70
CA GLU A 147 -23.72 8.29 16.50
C GLU A 147 -23.31 8.76 15.11
N THR A 148 -22.35 9.67 15.07
CA THR A 148 -21.79 10.15 13.81
C THR A 148 -21.32 8.95 13.00
N PRO A 149 -21.78 8.76 11.74
CA PRO A 149 -21.37 7.62 10.93
C PRO A 149 -19.83 7.56 10.86
N LYS A 150 -19.26 6.39 11.12
CA LYS A 150 -17.82 6.15 11.11
C LYS A 150 -17.42 5.36 9.85
N MET A 151 -16.23 5.61 9.37
CA MET A 151 -15.58 4.83 8.32
C MET A 151 -14.32 4.18 8.87
N GLU A 152 -14.01 3.00 8.36
CA GLU A 152 -12.82 2.25 8.73
C GLU A 152 -11.85 2.22 7.54
N LEU A 153 -10.59 2.50 7.82
CA LEU A 153 -9.54 2.64 6.84
C LEU A 153 -8.35 1.76 7.23
N LEU A 154 -7.69 1.22 6.21
CA LEU A 154 -6.30 0.81 6.33
C LEU A 154 -5.45 1.99 5.87
N ALA A 155 -4.73 2.60 6.79
CA ALA A 155 -3.92 3.78 6.54
C ALA A 155 -2.44 3.42 6.51
N VAL A 156 -1.69 4.09 5.64
CA VAL A 156 -0.25 3.90 5.49
C VAL A 156 0.49 5.23 5.52
N SER A 157 1.71 5.22 6.04
CA SER A 157 2.62 6.36 6.03
C SER A 157 4.03 5.90 5.67
N VAL A 158 4.66 6.58 4.71
CA VAL A 158 6.00 6.25 4.19
C VAL A 158 6.85 7.52 4.10
N PRO A 159 8.15 7.53 4.46
CA PRO A 159 9.02 8.67 4.26
C PRO A 159 9.09 9.09 2.78
N LYS A 160 8.95 10.39 2.49
CA LYS A 160 9.05 10.94 1.11
C LYS A 160 10.39 10.60 0.48
N ALA A 161 11.47 10.73 1.24
CA ALA A 161 12.82 10.44 0.77
C ALA A 161 12.93 9.01 0.24
N TYR A 162 12.37 8.03 0.96
CA TYR A 162 12.34 6.63 0.53
C TYR A 162 11.60 6.45 -0.80
N MET A 163 10.46 7.11 -0.96
CA MET A 163 9.69 7.02 -2.20
C MET A 163 10.38 7.72 -3.38
N GLU A 164 11.13 8.80 -3.12
CA GLU A 164 11.93 9.50 -4.13
C GLU A 164 13.12 8.66 -4.59
N GLU A 165 13.83 8.03 -3.66
CA GLU A 165 14.89 7.06 -3.94
C GLU A 165 14.38 5.88 -4.78
N THR A 166 13.28 5.27 -4.37
CA THR A 166 12.63 4.18 -5.13
C THR A 166 12.30 4.61 -6.57
N ARG A 167 11.75 5.81 -6.74
CA ARG A 167 11.46 6.36 -8.08
C ARG A 167 12.73 6.59 -8.90
N ALA A 168 13.82 7.05 -8.25
CA ALA A 168 15.10 7.27 -8.90
C ALA A 168 15.69 5.96 -9.42
N ILE A 169 15.71 4.92 -8.60
CA ILE A 169 16.18 3.58 -8.97
C ILE A 169 15.39 3.02 -10.15
N LEU A 170 14.07 3.06 -10.09
CA LEU A 170 13.21 2.56 -11.16
C LEU A 170 13.41 3.34 -12.48
N ARG A 171 13.61 4.66 -12.42
CA ARG A 171 13.95 5.46 -13.60
C ARG A 171 15.27 5.04 -14.23
N LYS A 172 16.28 4.70 -13.44
CA LYS A 172 17.57 4.18 -13.93
C LYS A 172 17.40 2.83 -14.60
N ALA A 173 16.45 2.02 -14.16
CA ALA A 173 16.05 0.79 -14.84
C ALA A 173 15.20 1.01 -16.10
N GLY A 174 14.85 2.26 -16.43
CA GLY A 174 13.98 2.61 -17.57
C GLY A 174 12.48 2.45 -17.27
N MET A 175 12.10 2.47 -15.99
CA MET A 175 10.74 2.21 -15.54
C MET A 175 10.12 3.42 -14.85
N LYS A 176 8.79 3.47 -14.87
CA LYS A 176 7.98 4.43 -14.13
C LYS A 176 7.28 3.70 -12.98
N LEU A 177 7.46 4.18 -11.76
CA LEU A 177 6.67 3.71 -10.62
C LEU A 177 5.22 4.15 -10.79
N GLU A 178 4.29 3.18 -10.86
CA GLU A 178 2.86 3.43 -10.97
C GLU A 178 2.09 3.05 -9.72
N LYS A 179 2.59 2.04 -8.99
CA LYS A 179 2.00 1.57 -7.75
C LYS A 179 3.10 1.23 -6.74
N ALA A 180 2.81 1.46 -5.48
CA ALA A 180 3.60 0.95 -4.38
C ALA A 180 2.65 0.45 -3.29
N ALA A 181 2.98 -0.64 -2.65
CA ALA A 181 2.19 -1.16 -1.54
C ALA A 181 3.11 -1.82 -0.51
N PRO A 182 2.83 -1.67 0.79
CA PRO A 182 3.50 -2.42 1.84
C PRO A 182 3.34 -3.93 1.65
N THR A 183 4.33 -4.70 2.10
CA THR A 183 4.29 -6.17 2.06
C THR A 183 3.03 -6.69 2.73
N ILE A 184 2.70 -6.18 3.91
CA ILE A 184 1.51 -6.56 4.68
C ILE A 184 0.20 -6.35 3.89
N CYS A 185 0.10 -5.26 3.10
CA CYS A 185 -1.07 -5.01 2.24
C CYS A 185 -1.13 -5.97 1.04
N SER A 186 0.02 -6.43 0.56
CA SER A 186 0.09 -7.40 -0.54
C SER A 186 -0.45 -8.77 -0.13
N TYR A 187 -0.23 -9.17 1.11
CA TYR A 187 -0.79 -10.41 1.65
C TYR A 187 -2.31 -10.41 1.78
N ILE A 188 -2.94 -9.27 2.08
CA ILE A 188 -4.40 -9.13 2.08
C ILE A 188 -4.97 -9.53 0.71
N ASN A 189 -4.36 -9.06 -0.38
CA ASN A 189 -4.78 -9.41 -1.73
C ASN A 189 -4.57 -10.89 -2.03
N LEU A 190 -3.52 -11.51 -1.52
CA LEU A 190 -3.27 -12.94 -1.66
C LEU A 190 -4.33 -13.77 -0.91
N ILE A 191 -4.68 -13.36 0.32
CA ILE A 191 -5.75 -13.98 1.11
C ILE A 191 -7.08 -13.91 0.35
N ARG A 192 -7.46 -12.74 -0.16
CA ARG A 192 -8.68 -12.56 -0.96
C ARG A 192 -8.72 -13.44 -2.21
N LEU A 193 -7.62 -13.52 -2.94
CA LEU A 193 -7.50 -14.39 -4.10
C LEU A 193 -7.64 -15.87 -3.75
N ARG A 194 -7.10 -16.29 -2.62
CA ARG A 194 -7.28 -17.67 -2.12
C ARG A 194 -8.74 -17.94 -1.79
N GLN A 195 -9.39 -17.06 -1.02
CA GLN A 195 -10.80 -17.18 -0.66
C GLN A 195 -11.71 -17.25 -1.90
N GLU A 196 -11.47 -16.39 -2.90
CA GLU A 196 -12.21 -16.42 -4.16
C GLU A 196 -12.07 -17.77 -4.89
N LYS A 197 -10.90 -18.42 -4.82
CA LYS A 197 -10.64 -19.70 -5.50
C LYS A 197 -11.13 -20.93 -4.74
N THR A 198 -11.00 -20.93 -3.42
CA THR A 198 -11.32 -22.11 -2.60
C THR A 198 -12.75 -22.08 -2.05
N GLY A 199 -13.38 -20.89 -2.00
CA GLY A 199 -14.65 -20.69 -1.32
C GLY A 199 -14.55 -20.77 0.21
N GLU A 200 -13.34 -20.95 0.76
CA GLU A 200 -13.09 -21.01 2.20
C GLU A 200 -12.91 -19.58 2.73
N SER A 201 -13.68 -19.21 3.74
CA SER A 201 -13.48 -17.98 4.50
C SER A 201 -13.04 -18.34 5.90
N GLU A 202 -11.74 -18.36 6.14
CA GLU A 202 -11.22 -18.41 7.50
C GLU A 202 -11.33 -17.01 8.12
N GLU A 203 -11.62 -16.94 9.41
CA GLU A 203 -11.75 -15.65 10.08
C GLU A 203 -10.40 -15.04 10.43
N GLU A 204 -9.40 -15.88 10.72
CA GLU A 204 -8.07 -15.43 11.15
C GLU A 204 -6.97 -16.17 10.38
N TYR A 205 -5.94 -15.41 9.98
CA TYR A 205 -4.77 -15.91 9.27
C TYR A 205 -3.51 -15.44 9.97
N CYS A 206 -2.52 -16.32 10.00
CA CYS A 206 -1.15 -15.97 10.33
C CYS A 206 -0.26 -16.27 9.13
N ILE A 207 0.41 -15.24 8.60
CA ILE A 207 1.42 -15.41 7.56
C ILE A 207 2.78 -15.23 8.21
N LEU A 208 3.61 -16.28 8.11
CA LEU A 208 4.98 -16.25 8.58
C LEU A 208 5.91 -16.06 7.37
N ASP A 209 6.51 -14.88 7.26
CA ASP A 209 7.48 -14.56 6.23
C ASP A 209 8.91 -14.83 6.76
N LEU A 210 9.55 -15.83 6.18
CA LEU A 210 10.93 -16.24 6.53
C LEU A 210 11.90 -15.57 5.59
N GLY A 211 12.28 -14.33 5.92
CA GLY A 211 13.28 -13.57 5.18
C GLY A 211 14.73 -13.93 5.56
N TYR A 212 15.70 -13.38 4.80
CA TYR A 212 17.13 -13.64 5.03
C TYR A 212 17.64 -13.04 6.35
N GLN A 213 17.20 -11.83 6.71
CA GLN A 213 17.66 -11.15 7.93
C GLN A 213 16.62 -11.10 9.04
N ALA A 214 15.35 -11.32 8.73
CA ALA A 214 14.26 -11.22 9.69
C ALA A 214 13.19 -12.25 9.41
N ILE A 215 12.51 -12.67 10.47
CA ILE A 215 11.24 -13.41 10.40
C ILE A 215 10.14 -12.40 10.74
N ARG A 216 9.14 -12.27 9.86
CA ARG A 216 7.99 -11.40 10.08
C ARG A 216 6.75 -12.24 10.25
N MET A 217 5.92 -11.86 11.19
CA MET A 217 4.64 -12.50 11.43
C MET A 217 3.52 -11.47 11.23
N HIS A 218 2.63 -11.76 10.31
CA HIS A 218 1.50 -10.92 9.98
C HIS A 218 0.21 -11.63 10.35
N MET A 219 -0.59 -11.01 11.19
CA MET A 219 -1.88 -11.55 11.60
C MET A 219 -3.01 -10.75 10.98
N TYR A 220 -3.98 -11.47 10.44
CA TYR A 220 -5.15 -10.90 9.78
C TYR A 220 -6.43 -11.47 10.38
N LYS A 221 -7.43 -10.63 10.47
CA LYS A 221 -8.80 -11.02 10.77
C LYS A 221 -9.69 -10.64 9.58
N GLY A 222 -10.09 -11.65 8.82
CA GLY A 222 -10.68 -11.43 7.50
C GLY A 222 -9.70 -10.72 6.57
N ASP A 223 -10.06 -9.54 6.07
CA ASP A 223 -9.24 -8.67 5.23
C ASP A 223 -8.58 -7.51 5.98
N ARG A 224 -8.55 -7.57 7.31
CA ARG A 224 -7.97 -6.55 8.19
C ARG A 224 -6.68 -7.04 8.81
N ILE A 225 -5.75 -6.11 9.01
CA ILE A 225 -4.56 -6.35 9.82
C ILE A 225 -5.00 -6.44 11.27
N ALA A 226 -4.67 -7.54 11.95
CA ALA A 226 -4.92 -7.72 13.36
C ALA A 226 -3.73 -7.25 14.22
N TRP A 227 -2.49 -7.49 13.73
CA TRP A 227 -1.20 -7.09 14.33
C TRP A 227 -0.11 -7.01 13.26
#